data_6462e69f9b4368854e8c2382f0923c3d
#
_entry.id   6462e69f9b4368854e8c2382f0923c3d
#
_cell.length_a   1.000
_cell.length_b   1.000
_cell.length_c   1.000
_cell.angle_alpha   90.00
_cell.angle_beta   90.00
_cell.angle_gamma   90.00
#
_symmetry.space_group_name_H-M   'P 1'
#
loop_
_entity.id
_entity.type
_entity.pdbx_description
1 polymer ?
#
loop_
_entity_poly.entity_id
_entity_poly.type
_entity_poly.pdbx_seq_one_letter_code
_entity_poly.pdbx_strand_id
1 'polypeptide(L)'
;MRRYELSDFEWGVIQPHLPHKVRGVPRVDDRKVLNGILWRFRTGSPWADVPERYGAYTSCYNRFVRWRKAGVWDRLLAAVSKAFDGEIIMIDSSCVRVHQHAATAKRGAPTMCMGRSRGGLTTKIHALVDAEGRPIDLVLTAGQTHDGRSAAAMLEALQPNAILLADRAYDSDAIRALAAERGAWANIPPKKNRTGTFPFSMWVYRQRNLIERYFNKLKHFRGIATRYDRDPLNFLAAIKLASVRIWLRNYESAP
;
A
#
# COMPACT_ATOMS: atom_id res chain seq x y z
N MET A 1 21.41 2.65 15.88
CA MET A 1 20.58 2.52 14.67
C MET A 1 20.37 3.90 14.04
N ARG A 2 20.56 4.05 12.73
CA ARG A 2 20.30 5.33 12.05
C ARG A 2 18.83 5.48 11.70
N ARG A 3 18.33 6.70 11.64
CA ARG A 3 16.90 7.09 11.57
C ARG A 3 16.04 6.34 10.55
N TYR A 4 16.60 5.82 9.46
CA TYR A 4 15.84 5.18 8.36
C TYR A 4 16.22 3.73 8.11
N GLU A 5 17.12 3.18 8.91
CA GLU A 5 17.57 1.79 8.78
C GLU A 5 16.62 0.83 9.51
N LEU A 6 16.65 -0.42 9.11
CA LEU A 6 15.89 -1.48 9.74
C LEU A 6 16.49 -1.82 11.12
N SER A 7 15.62 -2.01 12.11
CA SER A 7 16.00 -2.63 13.37
C SER A 7 16.41 -4.10 13.16
N ASP A 8 16.99 -4.73 14.19
CA ASP A 8 17.31 -6.16 14.13
C ASP A 8 16.03 -7.00 14.09
N PHE A 9 14.99 -6.56 14.78
CA PHE A 9 13.66 -7.15 14.71
C PHE A 9 13.08 -7.06 13.28
N GLU A 10 13.00 -5.84 12.71
CA GLU A 10 12.51 -5.64 11.33
C GLU A 10 13.28 -6.51 10.33
N TRP A 11 14.61 -6.60 10.49
CA TRP A 11 15.46 -7.42 9.64
C TRP A 11 15.19 -8.92 9.83
N GLY A 12 15.08 -9.40 11.06
CA GLY A 12 14.81 -10.80 11.37
C GLY A 12 13.52 -11.32 10.73
N VAL A 13 12.48 -10.47 10.67
CA VAL A 13 11.21 -10.81 10.00
C VAL A 13 11.35 -10.81 8.48
N ILE A 14 12.09 -9.86 7.89
CA ILE A 14 12.20 -9.72 6.43
C ILE A 14 13.15 -10.76 5.82
N GLN A 15 14.28 -11.03 6.47
CA GLN A 15 15.38 -11.84 5.92
C GLN A 15 14.95 -13.21 5.37
N PRO A 16 14.09 -13.99 6.06
CA PRO A 16 13.68 -15.33 5.58
C PRO A 16 12.91 -15.31 4.26
N HIS A 17 12.30 -14.17 3.92
CA HIS A 17 11.52 -14.00 2.69
C HIS A 17 12.34 -13.53 1.49
N LEU A 18 13.60 -13.18 1.70
CA LEU A 18 14.48 -12.71 0.63
C LEU A 18 15.08 -13.91 -0.13
N PRO A 19 15.26 -13.78 -1.46
CA PRO A 19 15.89 -14.85 -2.25
C PRO A 19 17.32 -15.12 -1.79
N HIS A 20 17.61 -16.37 -1.45
CA HIS A 20 18.95 -16.80 -1.10
C HIS A 20 19.76 -17.19 -2.35
N LYS A 21 21.02 -16.74 -2.42
CA LYS A 21 21.94 -17.12 -3.50
C LYS A 21 22.96 -18.13 -2.96
N VAL A 22 22.86 -19.37 -3.41
CA VAL A 22 23.69 -20.49 -2.92
C VAL A 22 25.07 -20.56 -3.58
N ARG A 23 25.24 -20.01 -4.81
CA ARG A 23 26.48 -20.18 -5.61
C ARG A 23 26.91 -18.84 -6.26
N GLY A 24 28.19 -18.72 -6.54
CA GLY A 24 28.83 -17.61 -7.27
C GLY A 24 29.33 -16.49 -6.36
N VAL A 25 29.80 -15.40 -6.98
CA VAL A 25 30.38 -14.25 -6.25
C VAL A 25 29.42 -13.71 -5.20
N PRO A 26 29.88 -13.49 -3.94
CA PRO A 26 29.05 -12.87 -2.90
C PRO A 26 28.47 -11.54 -3.38
N ARG A 27 27.17 -11.37 -3.21
CA ARG A 27 26.50 -10.12 -3.54
C ARG A 27 26.61 -9.14 -2.36
N VAL A 28 26.45 -7.85 -2.63
CA VAL A 28 26.31 -6.84 -1.58
C VAL A 28 25.22 -7.26 -0.60
N ASP A 29 25.51 -7.09 0.69
CA ASP A 29 24.64 -7.45 1.80
C ASP A 29 23.19 -6.95 1.60
N ASP A 30 22.24 -7.84 1.78
CA ASP A 30 20.83 -7.57 1.48
C ASP A 30 20.22 -6.56 2.44
N ARG A 31 20.59 -6.57 3.72
CA ARG A 31 20.13 -5.60 4.70
C ARG A 31 20.62 -4.20 4.35
N LYS A 32 21.91 -4.10 3.95
CA LYS A 32 22.53 -2.85 3.52
C LYS A 32 21.80 -2.26 2.31
N VAL A 33 21.54 -3.08 1.28
CA VAL A 33 20.81 -2.68 0.08
C VAL A 33 19.36 -2.29 0.41
N LEU A 34 18.68 -3.05 1.25
CA LEU A 34 17.29 -2.77 1.63
C LEU A 34 17.18 -1.45 2.42
N ASN A 35 18.16 -1.17 3.29
CA ASN A 35 18.25 0.11 3.97
C ASN A 35 18.41 1.27 2.97
N GLY A 36 19.21 1.11 1.91
CA GLY A 36 19.33 2.10 0.84
C GLY A 36 18.03 2.32 0.06
N ILE A 37 17.31 1.25 -0.24
CA ILE A 37 16.00 1.30 -0.90
C ILE A 37 14.99 2.07 -0.01
N LEU A 38 14.91 1.73 1.28
CA LEU A 38 14.03 2.40 2.25
C LEU A 38 14.41 3.87 2.45
N TRP A 39 15.72 4.17 2.50
CA TRP A 39 16.22 5.54 2.57
C TRP A 39 15.73 6.37 1.37
N ARG A 40 15.87 5.83 0.15
CA ARG A 40 15.41 6.50 -1.09
C ARG A 40 13.91 6.80 -1.04
N PHE A 41 13.08 5.83 -0.67
CA PHE A 41 11.63 6.06 -0.59
C PHE A 41 11.26 7.03 0.53
N ARG A 42 11.97 6.98 1.64
CA ARG A 42 11.70 7.88 2.77
C ARG A 42 12.07 9.33 2.46
N THR A 43 13.19 9.57 1.80
CA THR A 43 13.67 10.91 1.45
C THR A 43 13.00 11.46 0.18
N GLY A 44 12.62 10.60 -0.77
CA GLY A 44 12.16 10.99 -2.09
C GLY A 44 13.29 11.39 -3.05
N SER A 45 14.54 11.21 -2.66
CA SER A 45 15.73 11.56 -3.46
C SER A 45 15.83 10.70 -4.73
N PRO A 46 16.49 11.17 -5.79
CA PRO A 46 16.89 10.33 -6.91
C PRO A 46 17.68 9.10 -6.48
N TRP A 47 17.65 8.03 -7.28
CA TRP A 47 18.45 6.84 -6.98
C TRP A 47 19.96 7.14 -6.92
N ALA A 48 20.44 8.03 -7.77
CA ALA A 48 21.85 8.43 -7.81
C ALA A 48 22.35 9.03 -6.48
N ASP A 49 21.46 9.59 -5.67
CA ASP A 49 21.78 10.23 -4.39
C ASP A 49 21.79 9.24 -3.21
N VAL A 50 21.54 7.94 -3.47
CA VAL A 50 21.61 6.91 -2.41
C VAL A 50 23.03 6.88 -1.85
N PRO A 51 23.20 7.11 -0.51
CA PRO A 51 24.52 7.16 0.10
C PRO A 51 25.35 5.89 -0.11
N GLU A 52 26.63 6.03 -0.40
CA GLU A 52 27.58 4.93 -0.67
C GLU A 52 27.64 3.88 0.44
N ARG A 53 27.36 4.26 1.69
CA ARG A 53 27.25 3.31 2.81
C ARG A 53 26.24 2.20 2.58
N TYR A 54 25.27 2.36 1.68
CA TYR A 54 24.31 1.35 1.29
C TYR A 54 24.74 0.54 0.07
N GLY A 55 25.94 0.82 -0.46
CA GLY A 55 26.47 0.28 -1.70
C GLY A 55 26.12 1.14 -2.90
N ALA A 56 26.56 0.71 -4.10
CA ALA A 56 26.29 1.44 -5.32
C ALA A 56 24.76 1.58 -5.54
N TYR A 57 24.33 2.77 -5.89
CA TYR A 57 22.90 3.06 -6.14
C TYR A 57 22.28 2.15 -7.20
N THR A 58 23.07 1.77 -8.22
CA THR A 58 22.66 0.80 -9.25
C THR A 58 22.36 -0.58 -8.67
N SER A 59 23.11 -0.99 -7.63
CA SER A 59 22.84 -2.25 -6.91
C SER A 59 21.51 -2.17 -6.16
N CYS A 60 21.22 -1.04 -5.51
CA CYS A 60 19.95 -0.82 -4.81
C CYS A 60 18.78 -0.84 -5.79
N TYR A 61 18.86 -0.08 -6.89
CA TYR A 61 17.80 -0.02 -7.90
C TYR A 61 17.56 -1.38 -8.57
N ASN A 62 18.63 -2.02 -9.07
CA ASN A 62 18.51 -3.32 -9.75
C ASN A 62 17.99 -4.41 -8.82
N ARG A 63 18.36 -4.38 -7.53
CA ARG A 63 17.86 -5.31 -6.52
C ARG A 63 16.38 -5.07 -6.24
N PHE A 64 15.96 -3.82 -6.09
CA PHE A 64 14.56 -3.45 -5.92
C PHE A 64 13.69 -3.96 -7.08
N VAL A 65 14.10 -3.71 -8.33
CA VAL A 65 13.36 -4.16 -9.52
C VAL A 65 13.37 -5.68 -9.66
N ARG A 66 14.51 -6.33 -9.38
CA ARG A 66 14.62 -7.80 -9.45
C ARG A 66 13.72 -8.46 -8.41
N TRP A 67 13.70 -7.95 -7.19
CA TRP A 67 12.84 -8.46 -6.13
C TRP A 67 11.36 -8.21 -6.40
N ARG A 68 11.01 -7.07 -7.03
CA ARG A 68 9.66 -6.85 -7.52
C ARG A 68 9.26 -7.93 -8.53
N LYS A 69 10.09 -8.15 -9.58
CA LYS A 69 9.81 -9.17 -10.61
C LYS A 69 9.69 -10.59 -10.04
N ALA A 70 10.39 -10.86 -8.96
CA ALA A 70 10.33 -12.15 -8.24
C ALA A 70 9.17 -12.21 -7.21
N GLY A 71 8.30 -11.21 -7.12
CA GLY A 71 7.17 -11.18 -6.19
C GLY A 71 7.55 -11.09 -4.71
N VAL A 72 8.76 -10.64 -4.38
CA VAL A 72 9.24 -10.57 -2.98
C VAL A 72 8.39 -9.62 -2.14
N TRP A 73 8.05 -8.47 -2.70
CA TRP A 73 7.27 -7.46 -1.98
C TRP A 73 5.86 -7.91 -1.67
N ASP A 74 5.26 -8.70 -2.58
CA ASP A 74 3.94 -9.32 -2.38
C ASP A 74 3.99 -10.37 -1.27
N ARG A 75 4.99 -11.27 -1.32
CA ARG A 75 5.18 -12.28 -0.28
C ARG A 75 5.46 -11.67 1.10
N LEU A 76 6.24 -10.59 1.17
CA LEU A 76 6.51 -9.89 2.43
C LEU A 76 5.23 -9.27 3.00
N LEU A 77 4.44 -8.57 2.17
CA LEU A 77 3.18 -8.01 2.64
C LEU A 77 2.23 -9.12 3.12
N ALA A 78 2.07 -10.19 2.32
CA ALA A 78 1.26 -11.33 2.69
C ALA A 78 1.74 -12.02 3.98
N ALA A 79 3.05 -12.09 4.21
CA ALA A 79 3.62 -12.70 5.42
C ALA A 79 3.29 -11.89 6.68
N VAL A 80 3.43 -10.54 6.64
CA VAL A 80 3.12 -9.70 7.79
C VAL A 80 1.61 -9.57 8.02
N SER A 81 0.79 -9.62 6.96
CA SER A 81 -0.67 -9.54 7.06
C SER A 81 -1.35 -10.84 7.49
N LYS A 82 -0.63 -11.94 7.64
CA LYS A 82 -1.16 -13.21 8.20
C LYS A 82 -1.71 -13.07 9.64
N ALA A 83 -1.28 -12.04 10.37
CA ALA A 83 -1.81 -11.73 11.70
C ALA A 83 -3.18 -11.05 11.69
N PHE A 84 -3.76 -10.79 10.52
CA PHE A 84 -5.11 -10.27 10.37
C PHE A 84 -6.14 -11.33 10.79
N ASP A 85 -7.03 -10.96 11.71
CA ASP A 85 -8.05 -11.84 12.29
C ASP A 85 -9.36 -11.90 11.49
N GLY A 86 -9.57 -10.98 10.57
CA GLY A 86 -10.75 -10.94 9.70
C GLY A 86 -11.95 -10.15 10.26
N GLU A 87 -11.90 -9.62 11.49
CA GLU A 87 -13.06 -9.01 12.13
C GLU A 87 -13.49 -7.67 11.53
N ILE A 88 -12.55 -6.74 11.37
CA ILE A 88 -12.83 -5.41 10.80
C ILE A 88 -11.91 -5.14 9.62
N ILE A 89 -12.52 -4.76 8.52
CA ILE A 89 -11.84 -4.35 7.29
C ILE A 89 -12.26 -2.94 6.94
N MET A 90 -11.28 -2.07 6.67
CA MET A 90 -11.55 -0.72 6.19
C MET A 90 -11.01 -0.56 4.78
N ILE A 91 -11.80 0.02 3.90
CA ILE A 91 -11.39 0.37 2.53
C ILE A 91 -11.47 1.88 2.31
N ASP A 92 -10.46 2.44 1.69
CA ASP A 92 -10.42 3.84 1.26
C ASP A 92 -9.38 4.05 0.16
N SER A 93 -9.33 5.23 -0.41
CA SER A 93 -8.37 5.61 -1.43
C SER A 93 -7.72 6.95 -1.16
N SER A 94 -6.49 7.12 -1.64
CA SER A 94 -5.80 8.40 -1.59
C SER A 94 -5.11 8.72 -2.89
N CYS A 95 -5.29 9.95 -3.38
CA CYS A 95 -4.59 10.43 -4.58
C CYS A 95 -3.18 10.92 -4.24
N VAL A 96 -2.25 10.63 -5.14
CA VAL A 96 -0.90 11.18 -5.13
C VAL A 96 -0.60 11.85 -6.47
N ARG A 97 0.11 12.97 -6.44
CA ARG A 97 0.52 13.66 -7.68
C ARG A 97 1.59 12.86 -8.40
N VAL A 98 1.51 12.88 -9.73
CA VAL A 98 2.53 12.32 -10.60
C VAL A 98 3.51 13.44 -10.96
N HIS A 99 4.79 13.23 -10.64
CA HIS A 99 5.84 14.18 -10.99
C HIS A 99 6.07 14.19 -12.51
N GLN A 100 6.50 15.32 -13.07
CA GLN A 100 6.76 15.46 -14.49
C GLN A 100 7.69 14.38 -15.06
N HIS A 101 8.68 13.90 -14.32
CA HIS A 101 9.58 12.82 -14.72
C HIS A 101 8.85 11.48 -14.95
N ALA A 102 7.77 11.23 -14.24
CA ALA A 102 6.94 10.04 -14.45
C ALA A 102 5.91 10.24 -15.57
N ALA A 103 5.51 11.47 -15.83
CA ALA A 103 4.49 11.83 -16.82
C ALA A 103 4.93 11.68 -18.28
N THR A 104 6.23 11.48 -18.56
CA THR A 104 6.81 11.35 -19.91
C THR A 104 6.51 10.00 -20.58
N ALA A 105 5.78 9.10 -19.92
CA ALA A 105 5.25 7.90 -20.56
C ALA A 105 4.27 8.28 -21.67
N LYS A 106 4.25 7.52 -22.79
CA LYS A 106 3.34 7.76 -23.91
C LYS A 106 1.92 8.00 -23.38
N ARG A 107 1.35 9.17 -23.71
CA ARG A 107 0.00 9.54 -23.28
C ARG A 107 -1.00 8.47 -23.69
N GLY A 108 -1.83 8.04 -22.75
CA GLY A 108 -3.00 7.22 -23.05
C GLY A 108 -2.85 5.71 -22.86
N ALA A 109 -1.74 5.19 -22.30
CA ALA A 109 -1.70 3.79 -21.90
C ALA A 109 -2.53 3.58 -20.64
N PRO A 110 -3.72 2.93 -20.70
CA PRO A 110 -4.58 2.70 -19.52
C PRO A 110 -3.87 1.94 -18.40
N THR A 111 -2.85 1.16 -18.76
CA THR A 111 -2.03 0.34 -17.87
C THR A 111 -1.12 1.13 -16.94
N MET A 112 -0.94 2.46 -17.17
CA MET A 112 0.01 3.27 -16.38
C MET A 112 -0.56 3.76 -15.03
N CYS A 113 -1.82 3.52 -14.72
CA CYS A 113 -2.50 4.00 -13.51
C CYS A 113 -2.30 5.50 -13.26
N MET A 114 -2.30 6.30 -14.32
CA MET A 114 -2.19 7.76 -14.29
C MET A 114 -3.39 8.39 -14.98
N GLY A 115 -3.95 9.44 -14.36
CA GLY A 115 -5.09 10.13 -14.95
C GLY A 115 -5.29 11.52 -14.38
N ARG A 116 -6.04 12.36 -15.10
CA ARG A 116 -6.30 13.73 -14.70
C ARG A 116 -7.41 13.79 -13.66
N SER A 117 -7.11 14.42 -12.53
CA SER A 117 -8.05 14.82 -11.50
C SER A 117 -8.05 16.35 -11.39
N ARG A 118 -8.89 16.92 -10.49
CA ARG A 118 -8.84 18.35 -10.18
C ARG A 118 -7.45 18.84 -9.74
N GLY A 119 -6.63 17.96 -9.15
CA GLY A 119 -5.26 18.25 -8.73
C GLY A 119 -4.18 18.04 -9.82
N GLY A 120 -4.56 17.87 -11.10
CA GLY A 120 -3.65 17.57 -12.20
C GLY A 120 -3.50 16.08 -12.48
N LEU A 121 -2.33 15.66 -12.99
CA LEU A 121 -2.04 14.25 -13.24
C LEU A 121 -1.78 13.53 -11.92
N THR A 122 -2.58 12.50 -11.63
CA THR A 122 -2.55 11.78 -10.35
C THR A 122 -2.67 10.27 -10.55
N THR A 123 -2.21 9.53 -9.55
CA THR A 123 -2.48 8.10 -9.34
C THR A 123 -3.26 7.97 -8.05
N LYS A 124 -4.23 7.07 -8.02
CA LYS A 124 -4.99 6.75 -6.83
C LYS A 124 -4.47 5.43 -6.24
N ILE A 125 -4.20 5.45 -4.94
CA ILE A 125 -3.82 4.28 -4.14
C ILE A 125 -5.07 3.85 -3.38
N HIS A 126 -5.57 2.66 -3.65
CA HIS A 126 -6.60 2.02 -2.86
C HIS A 126 -5.94 1.13 -1.83
N ALA A 127 -6.42 1.16 -0.61
CA ALA A 127 -5.93 0.32 0.46
C ALA A 127 -7.08 -0.40 1.16
N LEU A 128 -6.83 -1.65 1.50
CA LEU A 128 -7.59 -2.44 2.44
C LEU A 128 -6.75 -2.55 3.71
N VAL A 129 -7.31 -2.18 4.86
CA VAL A 129 -6.60 -2.25 6.14
C VAL A 129 -7.44 -2.96 7.19
N ASP A 130 -6.78 -3.50 8.21
CA ASP A 130 -7.41 -4.17 9.35
C ASP A 130 -7.89 -3.20 10.45
N ALA A 131 -8.33 -3.76 11.57
CA ALA A 131 -8.83 -3.03 12.74
C ALA A 131 -7.82 -2.06 13.37
N GLU A 132 -6.51 -2.28 13.18
CA GLU A 132 -5.45 -1.40 13.66
C GLU A 132 -4.93 -0.44 12.59
N GLY A 133 -5.55 -0.42 11.41
CA GLY A 133 -5.14 0.41 10.27
C GLY A 133 -3.87 -0.10 9.59
N ARG A 134 -3.61 -1.41 9.63
CA ARG A 134 -2.47 -2.05 8.98
C ARG A 134 -2.88 -2.57 7.59
N PRO A 135 -2.12 -2.29 6.52
CA PRO A 135 -2.54 -2.62 5.16
C PRO A 135 -2.50 -4.12 4.88
N ILE A 136 -3.61 -4.64 4.33
CA ILE A 136 -3.79 -6.03 3.91
C ILE A 136 -3.59 -6.13 2.40
N ASP A 137 -4.24 -5.25 1.64
CA ASP A 137 -4.15 -5.23 0.18
C ASP A 137 -4.06 -3.81 -0.38
N LEU A 138 -3.44 -3.69 -1.55
CA LEU A 138 -3.09 -2.42 -2.17
C LEU A 138 -3.24 -2.49 -3.69
N VAL A 139 -4.02 -1.58 -4.25
CA VAL A 139 -4.28 -1.49 -5.70
C VAL A 139 -4.06 -0.07 -6.19
N LEU A 140 -3.57 0.08 -7.43
CA LEU A 140 -3.42 1.37 -8.10
C LEU A 140 -4.45 1.54 -9.22
N THR A 141 -4.99 2.75 -9.31
CA THR A 141 -5.81 3.16 -10.46
C THR A 141 -5.43 4.57 -10.94
N ALA A 142 -5.97 4.95 -12.10
CA ALA A 142 -5.88 6.33 -12.56
C ALA A 142 -6.67 7.25 -11.61
N GLY A 143 -6.17 8.48 -11.39
CA GLY A 143 -6.71 9.38 -10.38
C GLY A 143 -8.19 9.74 -10.49
N GLN A 144 -8.75 9.71 -11.72
CA GLN A 144 -10.18 9.96 -11.96
C GLN A 144 -11.07 8.72 -11.78
N THR A 145 -10.48 7.53 -11.60
CA THR A 145 -11.25 6.29 -11.45
C THR A 145 -12.14 6.36 -10.20
N HIS A 146 -13.40 5.97 -10.35
CA HIS A 146 -14.34 5.90 -9.23
C HIS A 146 -13.91 4.80 -8.24
N ASP A 147 -13.96 5.09 -6.94
CA ASP A 147 -13.45 4.22 -5.88
C ASP A 147 -14.13 2.84 -5.84
N GLY A 148 -15.42 2.78 -6.10
CA GLY A 148 -16.17 1.53 -6.12
C GLY A 148 -15.75 0.52 -7.19
N ARG A 149 -15.02 0.94 -8.26
CA ARG A 149 -14.61 0.00 -9.32
C ARG A 149 -13.54 -1.00 -8.85
N SER A 150 -12.60 -0.53 -8.04
CA SER A 150 -11.54 -1.39 -7.48
C SER A 150 -11.97 -2.12 -6.22
N ALA A 151 -13.04 -1.66 -5.58
CA ALA A 151 -13.51 -2.23 -4.32
C ALA A 151 -13.91 -3.70 -4.48
N ALA A 152 -14.62 -4.08 -5.53
CA ALA A 152 -15.14 -5.45 -5.70
C ALA A 152 -14.02 -6.50 -5.61
N ALA A 153 -12.93 -6.32 -6.37
CA ALA A 153 -11.80 -7.26 -6.35
C ALA A 153 -11.08 -7.30 -4.98
N MET A 154 -10.95 -6.15 -4.30
CA MET A 154 -10.31 -6.08 -2.99
C MET A 154 -11.18 -6.71 -1.89
N LEU A 155 -12.51 -6.61 -2.02
CA LEU A 155 -13.47 -7.15 -1.05
C LEU A 155 -13.68 -8.67 -1.19
N GLU A 156 -13.04 -9.34 -2.16
CA GLU A 156 -13.00 -10.80 -2.22
C GLU A 156 -12.36 -11.43 -0.97
N ALA A 157 -11.51 -10.68 -0.26
CA ALA A 157 -10.88 -11.08 0.99
C ALA A 157 -11.80 -11.00 2.23
N LEU A 158 -13.03 -10.47 2.11
CA LEU A 158 -13.98 -10.40 3.21
C LEU A 158 -14.30 -11.79 3.76
N GLN A 159 -14.23 -11.91 5.08
CA GLN A 159 -14.58 -13.13 5.81
C GLN A 159 -16.04 -13.05 6.32
N PRO A 160 -16.69 -14.19 6.54
CA PRO A 160 -17.99 -14.22 7.23
C PRO A 160 -17.91 -13.54 8.60
N ASN A 161 -18.94 -12.80 8.96
CA ASN A 161 -19.06 -11.99 10.16
C ASN A 161 -18.11 -10.77 10.24
N ALA A 162 -17.34 -10.48 9.19
CA ALA A 162 -16.53 -9.27 9.14
C ALA A 162 -17.38 -8.00 9.06
N ILE A 163 -16.84 -6.90 9.55
CA ILE A 163 -17.41 -5.56 9.42
C ILE A 163 -16.61 -4.79 8.37
N LEU A 164 -17.26 -4.41 7.27
CA LEU A 164 -16.68 -3.55 6.26
C LEU A 164 -16.95 -2.08 6.60
N LEU A 165 -15.92 -1.31 6.86
CA LEU A 165 -15.99 0.15 7.01
C LEU A 165 -15.52 0.85 5.73
N ALA A 166 -16.34 1.72 5.20
CA ALA A 166 -15.98 2.56 4.06
C ALA A 166 -16.71 3.90 4.14
N ASP A 167 -16.24 4.88 3.39
CA ASP A 167 -16.90 6.16 3.31
C ASP A 167 -18.16 6.11 2.40
N ARG A 168 -18.89 7.22 2.36
CA ARG A 168 -20.12 7.34 1.54
C ARG A 168 -19.88 7.17 0.04
N ALA A 169 -18.66 7.34 -0.48
CA ALA A 169 -18.35 7.13 -1.89
C ALA A 169 -18.51 5.66 -2.28
N TYR A 170 -18.30 4.74 -1.34
CA TYR A 170 -18.47 3.29 -1.52
C TYR A 170 -19.92 2.81 -1.36
N ASP A 171 -20.85 3.70 -0.99
CA ASP A 171 -22.26 3.33 -0.84
C ASP A 171 -22.91 3.01 -2.21
N SER A 172 -22.95 1.73 -2.56
CA SER A 172 -23.60 1.19 -3.73
C SER A 172 -24.26 -0.16 -3.43
N ASP A 173 -25.32 -0.49 -4.17
CA ASP A 173 -26.00 -1.79 -3.99
C ASP A 173 -25.06 -2.95 -4.26
N ALA A 174 -24.19 -2.82 -5.28
CA ALA A 174 -23.20 -3.84 -5.61
C ALA A 174 -22.23 -4.13 -4.46
N ILE A 175 -21.70 -3.10 -3.78
CA ILE A 175 -20.78 -3.29 -2.62
C ILE A 175 -21.53 -3.89 -1.43
N ARG A 176 -22.76 -3.44 -1.16
CA ARG A 176 -23.57 -4.00 -0.08
C ARG A 176 -23.98 -5.44 -0.35
N ALA A 177 -24.38 -5.76 -1.58
CA ALA A 177 -24.69 -7.13 -1.99
C ALA A 177 -23.45 -8.04 -1.85
N LEU A 178 -22.29 -7.61 -2.35
CA LEU A 178 -21.04 -8.35 -2.22
C LEU A 178 -20.67 -8.63 -0.75
N ALA A 179 -20.81 -7.64 0.13
CA ALA A 179 -20.59 -7.84 1.55
C ALA A 179 -21.57 -8.85 2.14
N ALA A 180 -22.86 -8.75 1.81
CA ALA A 180 -23.90 -9.68 2.27
C ALA A 180 -23.65 -11.10 1.75
N GLU A 181 -23.28 -11.29 0.48
CA GLU A 181 -22.92 -12.58 -0.11
C GLU A 181 -21.74 -13.25 0.60
N ARG A 182 -20.82 -12.45 1.16
CA ARG A 182 -19.69 -12.91 1.98
C ARG A 182 -20.06 -13.08 3.46
N GLY A 183 -21.31 -12.83 3.85
CA GLY A 183 -21.75 -12.88 5.24
C GLY A 183 -21.17 -11.76 6.11
N ALA A 184 -20.73 -10.64 5.52
CA ALA A 184 -20.15 -9.49 6.18
C ALA A 184 -21.16 -8.33 6.29
N TRP A 185 -21.01 -7.52 7.31
CA TRP A 185 -21.83 -6.33 7.49
C TRP A 185 -21.15 -5.08 6.90
N ALA A 186 -21.81 -4.47 5.89
CA ALA A 186 -21.36 -3.21 5.30
C ALA A 186 -21.81 -2.00 6.15
N ASN A 187 -20.98 -1.57 7.08
CA ASN A 187 -21.19 -0.37 7.89
C ASN A 187 -20.72 0.89 7.13
N ILE A 188 -21.47 1.26 6.10
CA ILE A 188 -21.22 2.37 5.19
C ILE A 188 -22.32 3.41 5.37
N PRO A 189 -22.01 4.72 5.60
CA PRO A 189 -23.05 5.74 5.71
C PRO A 189 -23.80 5.89 4.39
N PRO A 190 -25.14 5.92 4.41
CA PRO A 190 -25.92 6.01 3.19
C PRO A 190 -25.75 7.35 2.48
N LYS A 191 -25.83 7.35 1.15
CA LYS A 191 -25.90 8.59 0.35
C LYS A 191 -27.19 9.33 0.65
N LYS A 192 -27.17 10.67 0.54
CA LYS A 192 -28.33 11.53 0.83
C LYS A 192 -29.57 11.19 0.01
N ASN A 193 -29.37 10.67 -1.21
CA ASN A 193 -30.44 10.32 -2.14
C ASN A 193 -30.88 8.85 -2.07
N ARG A 194 -30.41 8.08 -1.06
CA ARG A 194 -30.90 6.72 -0.87
C ARG A 194 -32.28 6.70 -0.28
N THR A 195 -33.14 5.86 -0.84
CA THR A 195 -34.53 5.63 -0.40
C THR A 195 -34.65 4.49 0.62
N GLY A 196 -33.69 3.56 0.63
CA GLY A 196 -33.68 2.43 1.57
C GLY A 196 -32.97 2.76 2.88
N THR A 197 -33.42 2.16 3.98
CA THR A 197 -32.76 2.20 5.29
C THR A 197 -31.76 1.04 5.39
N PHE A 198 -30.56 1.33 5.87
CA PHE A 198 -29.51 0.34 6.10
C PHE A 198 -29.02 0.42 7.53
N PRO A 199 -28.73 -0.71 8.19
CA PRO A 199 -28.10 -0.71 9.49
C PRO A 199 -26.78 0.03 9.43
N PHE A 200 -26.60 1.04 10.30
CA PHE A 200 -25.39 1.85 10.37
C PHE A 200 -25.06 2.20 11.82
N SER A 201 -23.84 1.89 12.26
CA SER A 201 -23.32 2.25 13.56
C SER A 201 -22.28 3.36 13.44
N MET A 202 -22.59 4.53 13.94
CA MET A 202 -21.67 5.66 14.03
C MET A 202 -20.48 5.34 14.95
N TRP A 203 -20.71 4.55 16.01
CA TRP A 203 -19.67 4.18 16.95
C TRP A 203 -18.57 3.34 16.29
N VAL A 204 -18.96 2.30 15.55
CA VAL A 204 -18.02 1.48 14.78
C VAL A 204 -17.39 2.29 13.64
N TYR A 205 -18.17 3.14 12.97
CA TYR A 205 -17.70 3.96 11.86
C TYR A 205 -16.56 4.92 12.23
N ARG A 206 -16.51 5.39 13.47
CA ARG A 206 -15.41 6.25 13.96
C ARG A 206 -14.03 5.60 13.84
N GLN A 207 -13.96 4.28 13.85
CA GLN A 207 -12.69 3.55 13.67
C GLN A 207 -12.10 3.73 12.27
N ARG A 208 -12.90 4.14 11.27
CA ARG A 208 -12.44 4.42 9.91
C ARG A 208 -11.29 5.44 9.85
N ASN A 209 -11.11 6.27 10.87
CA ASN A 209 -9.98 7.20 10.92
C ASN A 209 -8.61 6.48 10.88
N LEU A 210 -8.55 5.19 11.16
CA LEU A 210 -7.31 4.40 11.15
C LEU A 210 -6.76 4.20 9.73
N ILE A 211 -7.64 4.08 8.72
CA ILE A 211 -7.16 4.04 7.33
C ILE A 211 -6.62 5.40 6.87
N GLU A 212 -7.19 6.51 7.35
CA GLU A 212 -6.65 7.85 7.10
C GLU A 212 -5.25 8.01 7.74
N ARG A 213 -5.08 7.50 8.97
CA ARG A 213 -3.76 7.46 9.65
C ARG A 213 -2.76 6.60 8.89
N TYR A 214 -3.20 5.47 8.31
CA TYR A 214 -2.33 4.68 7.43
C TYR A 214 -1.84 5.50 6.24
N PHE A 215 -2.73 6.18 5.50
CA PHE A 215 -2.31 7.03 4.38
C PHE A 215 -1.38 8.16 4.83
N ASN A 216 -1.58 8.74 5.99
CA ASN A 216 -0.68 9.74 6.56
C ASN A 216 0.71 9.13 6.83
N LYS A 217 0.79 7.95 7.48
CA LYS A 217 2.05 7.23 7.69
C LYS A 217 2.73 6.88 6.36
N LEU A 218 1.97 6.42 5.36
CA LEU A 218 2.47 6.09 4.03
C LEU A 218 3.05 7.32 3.33
N LYS A 219 2.39 8.47 3.40
CA LYS A 219 2.87 9.72 2.79
C LYS A 219 4.09 10.34 3.49
N HIS A 220 4.47 9.87 4.67
CA HIS A 220 5.78 10.18 5.23
C HIS A 220 6.94 9.64 4.38
N PHE A 221 6.69 8.66 3.52
CA PHE A 221 7.62 8.26 2.48
C PHE A 221 7.48 9.22 1.29
N ARG A 222 8.36 10.21 1.19
CA ARG A 222 8.27 11.29 0.18
C ARG A 222 8.28 10.76 -1.25
N GLY A 223 9.00 9.65 -1.49
CA GLY A 223 9.00 8.98 -2.79
C GLY A 223 7.68 8.27 -3.14
N ILE A 224 6.73 8.19 -2.17
CA ILE A 224 5.36 7.70 -2.37
C ILE A 224 4.38 8.87 -2.37
N ALA A 225 4.56 9.87 -1.52
CA ALA A 225 3.71 11.06 -1.47
C ALA A 225 3.65 11.81 -2.82
N THR A 226 4.72 11.68 -3.62
CA THR A 226 4.78 12.09 -5.03
C THR A 226 5.30 10.92 -5.85
N ARG A 227 4.57 10.55 -6.91
CA ARG A 227 4.96 9.44 -7.78
C ARG A 227 6.01 9.89 -8.80
N TYR A 228 7.23 9.39 -8.67
CA TYR A 228 8.33 9.59 -9.62
C TYR A 228 8.50 8.40 -10.58
N ASP A 229 7.98 7.24 -10.24
CA ASP A 229 8.11 6.01 -11.02
C ASP A 229 7.13 6.00 -12.20
N ARG A 230 7.65 5.78 -13.42
CA ARG A 230 6.83 5.59 -14.62
C ARG A 230 6.07 4.27 -14.56
N ASP A 231 6.78 3.19 -14.23
CA ASP A 231 6.21 1.86 -14.11
C ASP A 231 5.30 1.77 -12.85
N PRO A 232 4.00 1.52 -13.01
CA PRO A 232 3.07 1.39 -11.89
C PRO A 232 3.43 0.21 -10.98
N LEU A 233 4.04 -0.85 -11.52
CA LEU A 233 4.46 -1.99 -10.72
C LEU A 233 5.62 -1.63 -9.79
N ASN A 234 6.55 -0.78 -10.22
CA ASN A 234 7.60 -0.25 -9.34
C ASN A 234 7.00 0.62 -8.25
N PHE A 235 6.04 1.47 -8.60
CA PHE A 235 5.38 2.32 -7.62
C PHE A 235 4.59 1.51 -6.59
N LEU A 236 3.83 0.50 -7.04
CA LEU A 236 3.10 -0.41 -6.14
C LEU A 236 4.06 -1.19 -5.23
N ALA A 237 5.18 -1.67 -5.76
CA ALA A 237 6.21 -2.35 -4.99
C ALA A 237 6.81 -1.46 -3.88
N ALA A 238 7.01 -0.16 -4.18
CA ALA A 238 7.46 0.81 -3.19
C ALA A 238 6.43 0.99 -2.06
N ILE A 239 5.14 1.07 -2.41
CA ILE A 239 4.04 1.15 -1.45
C ILE A 239 3.98 -0.10 -0.59
N LYS A 240 4.05 -1.30 -1.18
CA LYS A 240 4.06 -2.58 -0.45
C LYS A 240 5.22 -2.65 0.54
N LEU A 241 6.42 -2.29 0.13
CA LEU A 241 7.60 -2.26 1.02
C LEU A 241 7.43 -1.27 2.18
N ALA A 242 6.91 -0.06 1.91
CA ALA A 242 6.62 0.90 2.96
C ALA A 242 5.54 0.40 3.93
N SER A 243 4.53 -0.31 3.41
CA SER A 243 3.46 -0.94 4.17
C SER A 243 3.97 -2.04 5.08
N VAL A 244 4.86 -2.91 4.58
CA VAL A 244 5.56 -3.90 5.41
C VAL A 244 6.27 -3.22 6.59
N ARG A 245 6.96 -2.11 6.33
CA ARG A 245 7.63 -1.38 7.41
C ARG A 245 6.66 -0.74 8.42
N ILE A 246 5.47 -0.30 7.97
CA ILE A 246 4.42 0.19 8.87
C ILE A 246 3.91 -0.94 9.77
N TRP A 247 3.71 -2.14 9.23
CA TRP A 247 3.35 -3.34 9.98
C TRP A 247 4.38 -3.64 11.08
N LEU A 248 5.65 -3.78 10.70
CA LEU A 248 6.73 -4.18 11.60
C LEU A 248 6.91 -3.20 12.76
N ARG A 249 6.77 -1.89 12.50
CA ARG A 249 6.85 -0.88 13.56
C ARG A 249 5.69 -0.93 14.55
N ASN A 250 4.51 -1.30 14.11
CA ASN A 250 3.40 -1.52 15.04
C ASN A 250 3.67 -2.69 15.97
N TYR A 251 4.27 -3.79 15.48
CA TYR A 251 4.69 -4.93 16.31
C TYR A 251 5.81 -4.57 17.28
N GLU A 252 6.83 -3.83 16.83
CA GLU A 252 7.96 -3.42 17.67
C GLU A 252 7.54 -2.46 18.79
N SER A 253 6.42 -1.73 18.60
CA SER A 253 5.87 -0.76 19.56
C SER A 253 4.73 -1.34 20.40
N ALA A 254 4.36 -2.58 20.21
CA ALA A 254 3.38 -3.25 21.06
C ALA A 254 4.02 -3.56 22.42
N PRO A 255 3.31 -3.30 23.56
CA PRO A 255 3.83 -3.52 24.91
C PRO A 255 4.09 -5.00 25.19
#